data_68e341da9872511b5db530251457bfff
#
_entry.id   68e341da9872511b5db530251457bfff
#
_cell.length_a   1.000
_cell.length_b   1.000
_cell.length_c   1.000
_cell.angle_alpha   90.00
_cell.angle_beta   90.00
_cell.angle_gamma   90.00
#
_symmetry.space_group_name_H-M   'P 1'
#
loop_
_entity.id
_entity.type
_entity.pdbx_description
1 polymer ?
#
loop_
_entity_poly.entity_id
_entity_poly.type
_entity_poly.pdbx_seq_one_letter_code
_entity_poly.pdbx_strand_id
1 'polypeptide(L)'
;MTSTSMQTAECTLLWVDLRLSKERPSLLSEIRHKYTAVEVFSPQSVYEVISRVQPRLACFEFDHPIATRLKLLQEGLIRFASLPVLMVTENHSENLAVWAFRSGVRDYVVTPVNLVDFCEHLDYLLKSGEWGSKGQIRRRVTPLPSEIMGAPMSEPRRRTSHAIKFIQENLNKRITLKEVAQLCHMSQSEFSRSFTKEHGVCFREYVAAARVRKARELLASGVVRISDVAWAVGFTDLSYFDRVFKRRLGICPTGLRTE
;
A
#
# COMPACT_ATOMS: atom_id res chain seq x y z
N MET A 1 -3.84 -22.76 -40.91
CA MET A 1 -3.43 -21.41 -40.44
C MET A 1 -4.58 -20.84 -39.62
N THR A 2 -4.60 -21.15 -38.36
CA THR A 2 -5.63 -20.68 -37.42
C THR A 2 -4.97 -19.66 -36.53
N SER A 3 -5.22 -18.38 -36.84
CA SER A 3 -4.83 -17.26 -36.00
C SER A 3 -5.63 -17.26 -34.71
N THR A 4 -5.05 -17.73 -33.64
CA THR A 4 -5.60 -17.57 -32.31
C THR A 4 -5.47 -16.09 -31.92
N SER A 5 -6.53 -15.31 -32.15
CA SER A 5 -6.66 -13.98 -31.58
C SER A 5 -6.81 -14.14 -30.08
N MET A 6 -5.73 -13.90 -29.33
CA MET A 6 -5.83 -13.61 -27.90
C MET A 6 -6.69 -12.36 -27.74
N GLN A 7 -7.97 -12.55 -27.42
CA GLN A 7 -8.80 -11.49 -26.89
C GLN A 7 -8.13 -11.01 -25.59
N THR A 8 -7.47 -9.87 -25.66
CA THR A 8 -7.10 -9.11 -24.47
C THR A 8 -8.40 -8.76 -23.76
N ALA A 9 -8.69 -9.43 -22.65
CA ALA A 9 -9.80 -9.05 -21.79
C ALA A 9 -9.68 -7.55 -21.52
N GLU A 10 -10.69 -6.76 -21.91
CA GLU A 10 -10.70 -5.30 -21.72
C GLU A 10 -10.51 -5.02 -20.24
N CYS A 11 -9.35 -4.49 -19.87
CA CYS A 11 -9.09 -4.05 -18.51
C CYS A 11 -9.95 -2.82 -18.24
N THR A 12 -10.90 -2.95 -17.33
CA THR A 12 -11.79 -1.86 -16.96
C THR A 12 -11.21 -0.95 -15.89
N LEU A 13 -10.33 -1.50 -15.02
CA LEU A 13 -9.83 -0.81 -13.85
C LEU A 13 -8.30 -0.95 -13.72
N LEU A 14 -7.61 0.16 -13.52
CA LEU A 14 -6.22 0.17 -13.09
C LEU A 14 -6.17 0.53 -11.60
N TRP A 15 -5.49 -0.28 -10.81
CA TRP A 15 -5.27 0.00 -9.39
C TRP A 15 -3.80 0.27 -9.11
N VAL A 16 -3.51 1.49 -8.69
CA VAL A 16 -2.15 1.93 -8.36
C VAL A 16 -2.02 1.98 -6.84
N ASP A 17 -1.41 0.95 -6.27
CA ASP A 17 -1.20 0.85 -4.83
C ASP A 17 0.05 1.62 -4.40
N LEU A 18 -0.15 2.84 -3.98
CA LEU A 18 0.88 3.76 -3.48
C LEU A 18 0.94 3.82 -1.95
N ARG A 19 0.43 2.81 -1.25
CA ARG A 19 0.55 2.74 0.20
C ARG A 19 1.99 2.47 0.63
N LEU A 20 2.43 3.12 1.70
CA LEU A 20 3.74 2.91 2.32
C LEU A 20 3.78 1.60 3.10
N SER A 21 2.69 1.31 3.82
CA SER A 21 2.52 0.05 4.55
C SER A 21 1.67 -0.93 3.74
N LYS A 22 2.13 -2.18 3.66
CA LYS A 22 1.39 -3.30 3.07
C LYS A 22 0.86 -4.26 4.15
N GLU A 23 0.73 -3.78 5.38
CA GLU A 23 0.25 -4.59 6.51
C GLU A 23 -1.24 -4.94 6.40
N ARG A 24 -2.01 -4.06 5.79
CA ARG A 24 -3.42 -4.30 5.46
C ARG A 24 -3.57 -4.68 3.99
N PRO A 25 -4.55 -5.52 3.66
CA PRO A 25 -4.88 -5.78 2.25
C PRO A 25 -5.26 -4.46 1.56
N SER A 26 -4.99 -4.38 0.27
CA SER A 26 -5.49 -3.29 -0.57
C SER A 26 -7.01 -3.37 -0.65
N LEU A 27 -7.68 -2.23 -0.75
CA LEU A 27 -9.13 -2.20 -0.97
C LEU A 27 -9.51 -2.97 -2.25
N LEU A 28 -8.63 -2.99 -3.26
CA LEU A 28 -8.81 -3.83 -4.44
C LEU A 28 -8.96 -5.32 -4.09
N SER A 29 -8.21 -5.83 -3.11
CA SER A 29 -8.25 -7.26 -2.76
C SER A 29 -9.64 -7.71 -2.29
N GLU A 30 -10.42 -6.80 -1.69
CA GLU A 30 -11.76 -7.05 -1.21
C GLU A 30 -12.81 -7.06 -2.33
N ILE A 31 -12.56 -6.32 -3.42
CA ILE A 31 -13.49 -6.17 -4.56
C ILE A 31 -13.01 -6.85 -5.85
N ARG A 32 -11.84 -7.51 -5.84
CA ARG A 32 -11.19 -8.11 -7.03
C ARG A 32 -12.07 -9.12 -7.77
N HIS A 33 -12.97 -9.81 -7.06
CA HIS A 33 -13.89 -10.77 -7.66
C HIS A 33 -14.93 -10.12 -8.60
N LYS A 34 -15.17 -8.82 -8.45
CA LYS A 34 -16.19 -8.08 -9.23
C LYS A 34 -15.61 -7.33 -10.44
N TYR A 35 -14.33 -7.01 -10.45
CA TYR A 35 -13.72 -6.16 -11.48
C TYR A 35 -12.52 -6.80 -12.15
N THR A 36 -12.42 -6.66 -13.47
CA THR A 36 -11.18 -6.94 -14.21
C THR A 36 -10.22 -5.79 -13.98
N ALA A 37 -9.21 -6.01 -13.13
CA ALA A 37 -8.28 -4.99 -12.70
C ALA A 37 -6.82 -5.39 -12.93
N VAL A 38 -6.01 -4.44 -13.38
CA VAL A 38 -4.55 -4.52 -13.38
C VAL A 38 -4.03 -3.74 -12.17
N GLU A 39 -3.18 -4.36 -11.37
CA GLU A 39 -2.60 -3.77 -10.17
C GLU A 39 -1.15 -3.37 -10.41
N VAL A 40 -0.78 -2.16 -9.97
CA VAL A 40 0.56 -1.61 -10.10
C VAL A 40 1.07 -1.17 -8.73
N PHE A 41 2.23 -1.70 -8.35
CA PHE A 41 2.89 -1.41 -7.07
C PHE A 41 4.11 -0.49 -7.22
N SER A 42 4.66 -0.40 -8.44
CA SER A 42 5.85 0.39 -8.72
C SER A 42 5.49 1.75 -9.31
N PRO A 43 5.86 2.86 -8.64
CA PRO A 43 5.67 4.19 -9.17
C PRO A 43 6.26 4.39 -10.58
N GLN A 44 7.38 3.73 -10.88
CA GLN A 44 8.11 3.87 -12.14
C GLN A 44 7.35 3.29 -13.34
N SER A 45 6.53 2.25 -13.13
CA SER A 45 5.80 1.56 -14.20
C SER A 45 4.38 2.11 -14.45
N VAL A 46 3.89 3.02 -13.62
CA VAL A 46 2.49 3.50 -13.69
C VAL A 46 2.13 4.03 -15.07
N TYR A 47 2.95 4.90 -15.63
CA TYR A 47 2.63 5.56 -16.90
C TYR A 47 2.75 4.63 -18.11
N GLU A 48 3.71 3.69 -18.06
CA GLU A 48 3.85 2.65 -19.07
C GLU A 48 2.62 1.73 -19.07
N VAL A 49 2.19 1.29 -17.89
CA VAL A 49 1.02 0.42 -17.75
C VAL A 49 -0.25 1.15 -18.20
N ILE A 50 -0.46 2.41 -17.84
CA ILE A 50 -1.61 3.21 -18.32
C ILE A 50 -1.63 3.25 -19.87
N SER A 51 -0.48 3.53 -20.49
CA SER A 51 -0.36 3.63 -21.95
C SER A 51 -0.63 2.29 -22.65
N ARG A 52 -0.20 1.18 -22.04
CA ARG A 52 -0.36 -0.18 -22.60
C ARG A 52 -1.77 -0.72 -22.41
N VAL A 53 -2.33 -0.55 -21.21
CA VAL A 53 -3.59 -1.17 -20.79
C VAL A 53 -4.79 -0.32 -21.20
N GLN A 54 -4.65 0.99 -21.30
CA GLN A 54 -5.72 1.96 -21.59
C GLN A 54 -6.97 1.75 -20.74
N PRO A 55 -6.85 1.80 -19.40
CA PRO A 55 -7.96 1.50 -18.50
C PRO A 55 -9.07 2.55 -18.61
N ARG A 56 -10.30 2.16 -18.27
CA ARG A 56 -11.46 3.07 -18.23
C ARG A 56 -11.48 3.95 -16.98
N LEU A 57 -10.87 3.49 -15.89
CA LEU A 57 -10.76 4.19 -14.62
C LEU A 57 -9.43 3.81 -13.96
N ALA A 58 -8.74 4.77 -13.35
CA ALA A 58 -7.58 4.52 -12.52
C ALA A 58 -7.87 4.89 -11.06
N CYS A 59 -7.62 3.96 -10.13
CA CYS A 59 -7.68 4.20 -8.70
C CYS A 59 -6.27 4.30 -8.14
N PHE A 60 -5.98 5.37 -7.39
CA PHE A 60 -4.73 5.58 -6.69
C PHE A 60 -4.98 5.46 -5.19
N GLU A 61 -4.42 4.41 -4.57
CA GLU A 61 -4.61 4.10 -3.16
C GLU A 61 -3.41 4.54 -2.33
N PHE A 62 -3.68 5.29 -1.27
CA PHE A 62 -2.70 5.81 -0.32
C PHE A 62 -3.10 5.44 1.10
N ASP A 63 -2.15 5.03 1.92
CA ASP A 63 -2.28 5.07 3.38
C ASP A 63 -1.87 6.47 3.88
N HIS A 64 -0.67 6.93 3.47
CA HIS A 64 -0.13 8.24 3.79
C HIS A 64 0.27 8.96 2.49
N PRO A 65 -0.47 10.00 2.09
CA PRO A 65 -0.15 10.76 0.89
C PRO A 65 1.09 11.63 1.13
N ILE A 66 2.22 11.19 0.61
CA ILE A 66 3.48 11.95 0.65
C ILE A 66 3.71 12.72 -0.65
N ALA A 67 4.47 13.81 -0.58
CA ALA A 67 4.69 14.74 -1.68
C ALA A 67 5.15 14.05 -2.99
N THR A 68 6.07 13.08 -2.91
CA THR A 68 6.59 12.35 -4.09
C THR A 68 5.51 11.52 -4.78
N ARG A 69 4.63 10.87 -4.03
CA ARG A 69 3.54 10.04 -4.57
C ARG A 69 2.36 10.87 -5.07
N LEU A 70 2.09 12.00 -4.42
CA LEU A 70 1.09 12.96 -4.92
C LEU A 70 1.56 13.66 -6.21
N LYS A 71 2.86 13.94 -6.37
CA LYS A 71 3.41 14.43 -7.63
C LYS A 71 3.23 13.42 -8.76
N LEU A 72 3.46 12.13 -8.50
CA LEU A 72 3.20 11.06 -9.46
C LEU A 72 1.72 11.06 -9.91
N LEU A 73 0.78 11.14 -8.97
CA LEU A 73 -0.64 11.27 -9.29
C LEU A 73 -0.90 12.51 -10.16
N GLN A 74 -0.37 13.67 -9.78
CA GLN A 74 -0.56 14.93 -10.50
C GLN A 74 0.00 14.88 -11.93
N GLU A 75 1.19 14.32 -12.11
CA GLU A 75 1.80 14.11 -13.43
C GLU A 75 0.95 13.15 -14.28
N GLY A 76 0.43 12.08 -13.69
CA GLY A 76 -0.51 11.15 -14.34
C GLY A 76 -1.79 11.86 -14.82
N LEU A 77 -2.37 12.71 -13.96
CA LEU A 77 -3.55 13.51 -14.28
C LEU A 77 -3.30 14.48 -15.45
N ILE A 78 -2.11 15.05 -15.56
CA ILE A 78 -1.74 15.96 -16.66
C ILE A 78 -1.50 15.16 -17.95
N ARG A 79 -0.75 14.05 -17.85
CA ARG A 79 -0.35 13.23 -19.00
C ARG A 79 -1.52 12.49 -19.62
N PHE A 80 -2.45 12.00 -18.81
CA PHE A 80 -3.62 11.21 -19.22
C PHE A 80 -4.91 11.95 -18.88
N ALA A 81 -5.08 13.13 -19.46
CA ALA A 81 -6.16 14.07 -19.11
C ALA A 81 -7.59 13.52 -19.34
N SER A 82 -7.76 12.56 -20.23
CA SER A 82 -9.04 11.89 -20.51
C SER A 82 -9.33 10.72 -19.54
N LEU A 83 -8.31 10.21 -18.83
CA LEU A 83 -8.50 9.10 -17.90
C LEU A 83 -9.13 9.63 -16.61
N PRO A 84 -10.32 9.14 -16.21
CA PRO A 84 -10.88 9.45 -14.91
C PRO A 84 -10.03 8.79 -13.82
N VAL A 85 -9.76 9.54 -12.75
CA VAL A 85 -8.94 9.08 -11.63
C VAL A 85 -9.72 9.22 -10.33
N LEU A 86 -9.77 8.13 -9.57
CA LEU A 86 -10.26 8.06 -8.20
C LEU A 86 -9.06 8.03 -7.24
N MET A 87 -9.08 8.90 -6.23
CA MET A 87 -8.11 8.87 -5.15
C MET A 87 -8.72 8.21 -3.91
N VAL A 88 -8.08 7.16 -3.40
CA VAL A 88 -8.46 6.46 -2.16
C VAL A 88 -7.39 6.71 -1.12
N THR A 89 -7.75 7.11 0.09
CA THR A 89 -6.78 7.39 1.16
C THR A 89 -7.29 7.04 2.55
N GLU A 90 -6.40 6.60 3.44
CA GLU A 90 -6.70 6.44 4.87
C GLU A 90 -6.57 7.76 5.63
N ASN A 91 -5.63 8.61 5.21
CA ASN A 91 -5.38 9.90 5.85
C ASN A 91 -6.06 11.03 5.08
N HIS A 92 -7.08 11.58 5.70
CA HIS A 92 -7.86 12.68 5.16
C HIS A 92 -7.46 14.02 5.78
N SER A 93 -7.38 15.05 4.92
CA SER A 93 -7.48 16.45 5.34
C SER A 93 -8.28 17.23 4.29
N GLU A 94 -8.92 18.31 4.73
CA GLU A 94 -9.68 19.18 3.84
C GLU A 94 -8.79 19.74 2.71
N ASN A 95 -7.58 20.18 3.06
CA ASN A 95 -6.62 20.71 2.10
C ASN A 95 -6.20 19.67 1.06
N LEU A 96 -6.06 18.40 1.47
CA LEU A 96 -5.75 17.29 0.56
C LEU A 96 -6.91 17.03 -0.42
N ALA A 97 -8.14 17.00 0.08
CA ALA A 97 -9.32 16.82 -0.74
C ALA A 97 -9.49 17.97 -1.76
N VAL A 98 -9.38 19.22 -1.30
CA VAL A 98 -9.41 20.41 -2.17
C VAL A 98 -8.30 20.36 -3.23
N TRP A 99 -7.08 19.96 -2.84
CA TRP A 99 -5.98 19.79 -3.77
C TRP A 99 -6.28 18.71 -4.82
N ALA A 100 -6.79 17.56 -4.40
CA ALA A 100 -7.11 16.46 -5.29
C ALA A 100 -8.11 16.88 -6.38
N PHE A 101 -9.23 17.49 -5.98
CA PHE A 101 -10.22 17.97 -6.94
C PHE A 101 -9.70 19.08 -7.86
N ARG A 102 -8.94 20.04 -7.33
CA ARG A 102 -8.30 21.10 -8.13
C ARG A 102 -7.26 20.56 -9.11
N SER A 103 -6.60 19.46 -8.76
CA SER A 103 -5.64 18.76 -9.63
C SER A 103 -6.33 17.94 -10.72
N GLY A 104 -7.64 17.72 -10.61
CA GLY A 104 -8.46 17.00 -11.59
C GLY A 104 -8.73 15.54 -11.23
N VAL A 105 -8.56 15.16 -9.98
CA VAL A 105 -9.08 13.89 -9.46
C VAL A 105 -10.59 13.91 -9.60
N ARG A 106 -11.15 12.83 -10.12
CA ARG A 106 -12.59 12.74 -10.40
C ARG A 106 -13.40 12.58 -9.13
N ASP A 107 -12.89 11.75 -8.23
CA ASP A 107 -13.49 11.55 -6.95
C ASP A 107 -12.45 11.18 -5.88
N TYR A 108 -12.85 11.33 -4.62
CA TYR A 108 -11.97 11.22 -3.47
C TYR A 108 -12.67 10.42 -2.37
N VAL A 109 -12.10 9.28 -2.01
CA VAL A 109 -12.67 8.33 -1.06
C VAL A 109 -11.76 8.16 0.15
N VAL A 110 -12.34 8.20 1.34
CA VAL A 110 -11.64 7.99 2.61
C VAL A 110 -12.00 6.62 3.17
N THR A 111 -11.00 5.79 3.43
CA THR A 111 -11.20 4.47 4.05
C THR A 111 -11.22 4.59 5.59
N PRO A 112 -11.95 3.70 6.31
CA PRO A 112 -12.70 2.54 5.80
C PRO A 112 -14.02 2.91 5.10
N VAL A 113 -14.40 2.13 4.10
CA VAL A 113 -15.62 2.32 3.31
C VAL A 113 -16.59 1.17 3.50
N ASN A 114 -17.89 1.42 3.26
CA ASN A 114 -18.83 0.35 3.00
C ASN A 114 -18.57 -0.20 1.59
N LEU A 115 -18.25 -1.49 1.48
CA LEU A 115 -17.87 -2.11 0.20
C LEU A 115 -19.01 -2.12 -0.83
N VAL A 116 -20.27 -2.21 -0.38
CA VAL A 116 -21.43 -2.20 -1.29
C VAL A 116 -21.54 -0.82 -1.93
N ASP A 117 -21.56 0.24 -1.11
CA ASP A 117 -21.67 1.62 -1.59
C ASP A 117 -20.47 1.98 -2.47
N PHE A 118 -19.28 1.51 -2.10
CA PHE A 118 -18.05 1.73 -2.88
C PHE A 118 -18.12 1.05 -4.26
N CYS A 119 -18.61 -0.19 -4.32
CA CYS A 119 -18.80 -0.89 -5.60
C CYS A 119 -19.84 -0.21 -6.49
N GLU A 120 -20.97 0.24 -5.92
CA GLU A 120 -21.99 0.98 -6.67
C GLU A 120 -21.40 2.28 -7.24
N HIS A 121 -20.58 2.95 -6.46
CA HIS A 121 -19.89 4.16 -6.88
C HIS A 121 -18.89 3.89 -8.02
N LEU A 122 -18.08 2.82 -7.92
CA LEU A 122 -17.19 2.40 -9.01
C LEU A 122 -17.96 2.06 -10.28
N ASP A 123 -19.08 1.33 -10.16
CA ASP A 123 -19.95 0.98 -11.28
C ASP A 123 -20.50 2.24 -11.96
N TYR A 124 -20.88 3.26 -11.19
CA TYR A 124 -21.32 4.54 -11.70
C TYR A 124 -20.19 5.23 -12.48
N LEU A 125 -18.98 5.30 -11.93
CA LEU A 125 -17.83 5.89 -12.60
C LEU A 125 -17.44 5.17 -13.88
N LEU A 126 -17.51 3.84 -13.91
CA LEU A 126 -17.22 3.02 -15.09
C LEU A 126 -18.29 3.13 -16.18
N LYS A 127 -19.56 3.27 -15.82
CA LYS A 127 -20.68 3.39 -16.75
C LYS A 127 -20.78 4.79 -17.36
N SER A 128 -20.39 5.80 -16.63
CA SER A 128 -20.47 7.21 -17.06
C SER A 128 -19.50 7.58 -18.19
N GLY A 129 -19.03 6.62 -18.95
CA GLY A 129 -17.94 6.58 -19.94
C GLY A 129 -17.86 7.68 -21.03
N GLU A 130 -18.64 8.75 -20.96
CA GLU A 130 -18.54 9.92 -21.86
C GLU A 130 -17.78 11.10 -21.21
N TRP A 131 -16.66 10.82 -20.58
CA TRP A 131 -15.87 11.85 -19.89
C TRP A 131 -14.98 12.68 -20.81
N GLY A 132 -14.94 12.37 -22.13
CA GLY A 132 -13.97 12.92 -23.10
C GLY A 132 -14.43 14.10 -23.94
N SER A 133 -15.73 14.50 -23.95
CA SER A 133 -16.25 15.36 -25.02
C SER A 133 -16.62 16.77 -24.62
N LYS A 134 -16.70 17.15 -23.37
CA LYS A 134 -17.07 18.52 -22.98
C LYS A 134 -16.01 19.19 -22.12
N GLY A 135 -15.11 19.90 -22.81
CA GLY A 135 -14.15 20.82 -22.23
C GLY A 135 -12.84 20.11 -21.82
N GLN A 136 -11.81 20.26 -22.65
CA GLN A 136 -10.44 20.07 -22.23
C GLN A 136 -10.16 21.03 -21.08
N ILE A 137 -10.44 20.58 -19.84
CA ILE A 137 -9.97 21.29 -18.65
C ILE A 137 -8.45 21.21 -18.74
N ARG A 138 -7.80 22.32 -19.10
CA ARG A 138 -6.35 22.45 -18.98
C ARG A 138 -6.01 22.20 -17.51
N ARG A 139 -5.66 20.95 -17.18
CA ARG A 139 -5.24 20.60 -15.85
C ARG A 139 -3.96 21.37 -15.54
N ARG A 140 -4.04 22.27 -14.58
CA ARG A 140 -2.88 23.08 -14.14
C ARG A 140 -2.15 22.33 -13.04
N VAL A 141 -0.84 22.54 -12.97
CA VAL A 141 -0.07 22.10 -11.80
C VAL A 141 -0.62 22.85 -10.58
N THR A 142 -1.32 22.15 -9.70
CA THR A 142 -1.83 22.69 -8.45
C THR A 142 -0.73 22.52 -7.38
N PRO A 143 -0.29 23.60 -6.71
CA PRO A 143 0.68 23.46 -5.62
C PRO A 143 0.20 22.46 -4.58
N LEU A 144 1.10 21.59 -4.13
CA LEU A 144 0.79 20.64 -3.05
C LEU A 144 0.40 21.40 -1.78
N PRO A 145 -0.51 20.85 -0.95
CA PRO A 145 -0.86 21.45 0.33
C PRO A 145 0.38 21.72 1.19
N SER A 146 0.42 22.88 1.85
CA SER A 146 1.55 23.28 2.70
C SER A 146 1.86 22.27 3.81
N GLU A 147 0.85 21.59 4.32
CA GLU A 147 0.96 20.51 5.30
C GLU A 147 1.83 19.35 4.77
N ILE A 148 1.76 19.08 3.46
CA ILE A 148 2.53 18.02 2.80
C ILE A 148 3.88 18.54 2.32
N MET A 149 3.96 19.82 1.90
CA MET A 149 5.21 20.47 1.48
C MET A 149 6.10 20.83 2.65
N GLY A 150 5.51 21.20 3.78
CA GLY A 150 6.23 21.52 5.03
C GLY A 150 6.63 20.28 5.83
N ALA A 151 6.08 19.12 5.50
CA ALA A 151 6.66 17.89 5.97
C ALA A 151 8.03 17.74 5.27
N PRO A 152 9.16 17.74 6.01
CA PRO A 152 10.43 17.37 5.41
C PRO A 152 10.23 16.01 4.71
N MET A 153 11.02 15.72 3.67
CA MET A 153 11.01 14.44 2.91
C MET A 153 11.37 13.19 3.79
N SER A 154 11.22 13.32 5.08
CA SER A 154 11.00 12.23 6.01
C SER A 154 9.49 11.99 6.05
N GLU A 155 9.05 10.74 5.91
CA GLU A 155 7.77 10.21 6.45
C GLU A 155 7.30 11.11 7.59
N PRO A 156 5.96 11.38 7.75
CA PRO A 156 5.53 12.07 8.95
C PRO A 156 6.33 11.43 10.07
N ARG A 157 7.22 12.22 10.73
CA ARG A 157 8.17 11.64 11.68
C ARG A 157 7.33 10.95 12.72
N ARG A 158 6.99 9.69 12.40
CA ARG A 158 6.36 8.81 13.37
C ARG A 158 7.33 8.85 14.50
N ARG A 159 6.87 9.28 15.63
CA ARG A 159 7.73 9.37 16.83
C ARG A 159 8.52 8.08 17.04
N THR A 160 8.04 6.99 16.41
CA THR A 160 8.61 5.64 16.42
C THR A 160 9.39 5.26 15.13
N SER A 161 9.65 6.19 14.21
CA SER A 161 10.34 5.88 12.94
C SER A 161 11.75 5.29 13.10
N HIS A 162 12.51 5.78 14.08
CA HIS A 162 13.82 5.23 14.40
C HIS A 162 13.74 3.77 14.88
N ALA A 163 12.67 3.43 15.61
CA ALA A 163 12.42 2.04 16.02
C ALA A 163 12.12 1.14 14.82
N ILE A 164 11.35 1.60 13.84
CA ILE A 164 11.04 0.81 12.64
C ILE A 164 12.31 0.49 11.85
N LYS A 165 13.15 1.50 11.59
CA LYS A 165 14.43 1.30 10.92
C LYS A 165 15.30 0.29 11.68
N PHE A 166 15.45 0.48 13.00
CA PHE A 166 16.21 -0.42 13.86
C PHE A 166 15.67 -1.86 13.84
N ILE A 167 14.34 -2.04 13.88
CA ILE A 167 13.70 -3.36 13.79
C ILE A 167 14.06 -4.04 12.46
N GLN A 168 13.93 -3.34 11.34
CA GLN A 168 14.21 -3.89 10.00
C GLN A 168 15.67 -4.34 9.85
N GLU A 169 16.60 -3.59 10.41
CA GLU A 169 18.03 -3.87 10.36
C GLU A 169 18.49 -4.97 11.34
N ASN A 170 17.69 -5.26 12.40
CA ASN A 170 18.09 -6.14 13.49
C ASN A 170 17.12 -7.32 13.77
N LEU A 171 16.34 -7.75 12.78
CA LEU A 171 15.32 -8.81 12.95
C LEU A 171 15.92 -10.11 13.52
N ASN A 172 17.17 -10.42 13.18
CA ASN A 172 17.90 -11.61 13.62
C ASN A 172 18.37 -11.54 15.09
N LYS A 173 18.25 -10.39 15.75
CA LYS A 173 18.69 -10.19 17.13
C LYS A 173 17.50 -10.07 18.08
N ARG A 174 17.78 -10.15 19.38
CA ARG A 174 16.79 -9.83 20.41
C ARG A 174 16.57 -8.33 20.43
N ILE A 175 15.36 -7.89 20.08
CA ILE A 175 14.95 -6.49 20.10
C ILE A 175 14.07 -6.27 21.32
N THR A 176 14.44 -5.36 22.22
CA THR A 176 13.70 -5.07 23.44
C THR A 176 12.91 -3.78 23.34
N LEU A 177 11.79 -3.70 24.06
CA LEU A 177 10.99 -2.47 24.14
C LEU A 177 11.81 -1.31 24.69
N LYS A 178 12.73 -1.59 25.63
CA LYS A 178 13.62 -0.58 26.24
C LYS A 178 14.53 0.08 25.21
N GLU A 179 15.19 -0.74 24.38
CA GLU A 179 16.09 -0.25 23.33
C GLU A 179 15.39 0.67 22.33
N VAL A 180 14.25 0.22 21.79
CA VAL A 180 13.51 1.00 20.78
C VAL A 180 12.88 2.27 21.37
N ALA A 181 12.46 2.24 22.64
CA ALA A 181 11.97 3.42 23.32
C ALA A 181 13.10 4.46 23.52
N GLN A 182 14.29 4.02 23.90
CA GLN A 182 15.47 4.90 24.02
C GLN A 182 15.87 5.53 22.69
N LEU A 183 15.87 4.74 21.59
CA LEU A 183 16.12 5.26 20.24
C LEU A 183 15.13 6.34 19.81
N CYS A 184 13.91 6.28 20.33
CA CYS A 184 12.88 7.26 20.06
C CYS A 184 12.81 8.39 21.11
N HIS A 185 13.74 8.43 22.06
CA HIS A 185 13.77 9.39 23.19
C HIS A 185 12.46 9.38 23.99
N MET A 186 11.91 8.19 24.25
CA MET A 186 10.64 7.97 24.96
C MET A 186 10.82 7.04 26.16
N SER A 187 9.92 7.16 27.14
CA SER A 187 9.70 6.09 28.11
C SER A 187 9.07 4.85 27.43
N GLN A 188 9.24 3.67 28.00
CA GLN A 188 8.65 2.43 27.45
C GLN A 188 7.12 2.52 27.33
N SER A 189 6.46 3.14 28.32
CA SER A 189 4.99 3.31 28.33
C SER A 189 4.53 4.28 27.23
N GLU A 190 5.25 5.38 27.04
CA GLU A 190 4.98 6.36 26.00
C GLU A 190 5.21 5.75 24.60
N PHE A 191 6.34 5.06 24.42
CA PHE A 191 6.64 4.37 23.18
C PHE A 191 5.56 3.33 22.83
N SER A 192 5.16 2.48 23.79
CA SER A 192 4.15 1.45 23.56
C SER A 192 2.81 2.04 23.09
N ARG A 193 2.36 3.15 23.71
CA ARG A 193 1.13 3.86 23.30
C ARG A 193 1.28 4.50 21.93
N SER A 194 2.37 5.24 21.70
CA SER A 194 2.63 5.90 20.42
C SER A 194 2.77 4.88 19.30
N PHE A 195 3.50 3.77 19.54
CA PHE A 195 3.70 2.71 18.58
C PHE A 195 2.37 2.06 18.16
N THR A 196 1.54 1.69 19.14
CA THR A 196 0.22 1.10 18.85
C THR A 196 -0.69 2.08 18.11
N LYS A 197 -0.66 3.37 18.48
CA LYS A 197 -1.42 4.42 17.80
C LYS A 197 -0.95 4.60 16.34
N GLU A 198 0.36 4.59 16.11
CA GLU A 198 0.96 4.83 14.77
C GLU A 198 0.90 3.62 13.83
N HIS A 199 0.91 2.40 14.39
CA HIS A 199 1.01 1.15 13.60
C HIS A 199 -0.19 0.21 13.73
N GLY A 200 -1.18 0.53 14.58
CA GLY A 200 -2.37 -0.27 14.78
C GLY A 200 -2.17 -1.59 15.53
N VAL A 201 -0.91 -1.97 15.80
CA VAL A 201 -0.54 -3.22 16.48
C VAL A 201 0.52 -2.95 17.54
N CYS A 202 0.62 -3.83 18.56
CA CYS A 202 1.65 -3.66 19.58
C CYS A 202 3.05 -3.98 19.00
N PHE A 203 4.09 -3.43 19.64
CA PHE A 203 5.49 -3.59 19.23
C PHE A 203 5.90 -5.06 19.02
N ARG A 204 5.50 -5.97 19.96
CA ARG A 204 5.84 -7.40 19.85
C ARG A 204 5.20 -8.06 18.63
N GLU A 205 3.97 -7.71 18.33
CA GLU A 205 3.25 -8.22 17.16
C GLU A 205 3.85 -7.70 15.86
N TYR A 206 4.29 -6.44 15.84
CA TYR A 206 4.98 -5.85 14.70
C TYR A 206 6.28 -6.58 14.39
N VAL A 207 7.15 -6.79 15.41
CA VAL A 207 8.41 -7.52 15.26
C VAL A 207 8.15 -8.95 14.77
N ALA A 208 7.18 -9.65 15.35
CA ALA A 208 6.82 -11.00 14.95
C ALA A 208 6.34 -11.06 13.49
N ALA A 209 5.54 -10.06 13.05
CA ALA A 209 5.08 -9.93 11.67
C ALA A 209 6.24 -9.70 10.69
N ALA A 210 7.17 -8.81 11.03
CA ALA A 210 8.33 -8.50 10.21
C ALA A 210 9.24 -9.74 10.05
N ARG A 211 9.43 -10.52 11.13
CA ARG A 211 10.18 -11.78 11.10
C ARG A 211 9.52 -12.84 10.22
N VAL A 212 8.19 -13.02 10.32
CA VAL A 212 7.45 -13.98 9.50
C VAL A 212 7.52 -13.59 8.02
N ARG A 213 7.40 -12.31 7.68
CA ARG A 213 7.56 -11.84 6.31
C ARG A 213 8.93 -12.18 5.75
N LYS A 214 9.99 -11.90 6.52
CA LYS A 214 11.37 -12.24 6.12
C LYS A 214 11.58 -13.75 6.01
N ALA A 215 11.01 -14.53 6.92
CA ALA A 215 11.05 -16.00 6.87
C ALA A 215 10.37 -16.53 5.59
N ARG A 216 9.22 -15.97 5.20
CA ARG A 216 8.54 -16.35 3.96
C ARG A 216 9.42 -16.12 2.72
N GLU A 217 10.12 -14.99 2.66
CA GLU A 217 11.06 -14.70 1.56
C GLU A 217 12.18 -15.74 1.49
N LEU A 218 12.76 -16.10 2.64
CA LEU A 218 13.85 -17.08 2.71
C LEU A 218 13.36 -18.51 2.39
N LEU A 219 12.16 -18.90 2.83
CA LEU A 219 11.59 -20.21 2.54
C LEU A 219 11.21 -20.37 1.07
N ALA A 220 10.79 -19.30 0.40
CA ALA A 220 10.47 -19.32 -1.03
C ALA A 220 11.68 -19.63 -1.93
N SER A 221 12.91 -19.46 -1.44
CA SER A 221 14.14 -19.86 -2.15
C SER A 221 14.44 -21.36 -2.14
N GLY A 222 13.69 -22.16 -1.39
CA GLY A 222 13.61 -23.63 -1.49
C GLY A 222 14.75 -24.45 -0.87
N VAL A 223 15.87 -23.87 -0.49
CA VAL A 223 17.12 -24.61 -0.15
C VAL A 223 17.41 -24.73 1.35
N VAL A 224 16.70 -23.97 2.21
CA VAL A 224 17.09 -23.80 3.64
C VAL A 224 16.14 -24.56 4.58
N ARG A 225 16.69 -25.12 5.67
CA ARG A 225 15.89 -25.79 6.72
C ARG A 225 15.00 -24.77 7.43
N ILE A 226 13.78 -25.16 7.79
CA ILE A 226 12.81 -24.29 8.49
C ILE A 226 13.38 -23.79 9.82
N SER A 227 14.07 -24.66 10.57
CA SER A 227 14.75 -24.28 11.81
C SER A 227 15.78 -23.17 11.60
N ASP A 228 16.59 -23.30 10.55
CA ASP A 228 17.65 -22.35 10.26
C ASP A 228 17.07 -20.99 9.86
N VAL A 229 15.98 -21.00 9.08
CA VAL A 229 15.23 -19.79 8.74
C VAL A 229 14.62 -19.14 9.99
N ALA A 230 13.98 -19.94 10.89
CA ALA A 230 13.42 -19.41 12.12
C ALA A 230 14.47 -18.69 12.97
N TRP A 231 15.66 -19.28 13.12
CA TRP A 231 16.75 -18.66 13.87
C TRP A 231 17.37 -17.47 13.14
N ALA A 232 17.56 -17.56 11.82
CA ALA A 232 18.10 -16.47 11.01
C ALA A 232 17.24 -15.21 11.06
N VAL A 233 15.92 -15.36 11.24
CA VAL A 233 15.02 -14.22 11.41
C VAL A 233 14.77 -13.84 12.88
N GLY A 234 15.44 -14.50 13.83
CA GLY A 234 15.46 -14.11 15.25
C GLY A 234 14.39 -14.75 16.14
N PHE A 235 13.74 -15.84 15.71
CA PHE A 235 12.96 -16.66 16.64
C PHE A 235 13.90 -17.55 17.44
N THR A 236 13.66 -17.67 18.75
CA THR A 236 14.41 -18.54 19.67
C THR A 236 13.67 -19.85 20.01
N ASP A 237 12.43 -19.97 19.54
CA ASP A 237 11.55 -21.12 19.77
C ASP A 237 10.85 -21.47 18.47
N LEU A 238 11.08 -22.70 17.99
CA LEU A 238 10.52 -23.17 16.72
C LEU A 238 9.01 -23.38 16.80
N SER A 239 8.50 -23.87 17.94
CA SER A 239 7.06 -24.06 18.14
C SER A 239 6.32 -22.74 18.16
N TYR A 240 6.93 -21.71 18.74
CA TYR A 240 6.37 -20.35 18.70
C TYR A 240 6.41 -19.78 17.27
N PHE A 241 7.50 -20.00 16.53
CA PHE A 241 7.62 -19.62 15.13
C PHE A 241 6.50 -20.25 14.29
N ASP A 242 6.33 -21.58 14.35
CA ASP A 242 5.31 -22.29 13.58
C ASP A 242 3.90 -21.77 13.86
N ARG A 243 3.58 -21.56 15.14
CA ARG A 243 2.28 -21.01 15.56
C ARG A 243 2.03 -19.60 15.03
N VAL A 244 3.03 -18.72 15.10
CA VAL A 244 2.93 -17.34 14.61
C VAL A 244 2.86 -17.31 13.10
N PHE A 245 3.67 -18.13 12.41
CA PHE A 245 3.71 -18.24 10.97
C PHE A 245 2.35 -18.72 10.41
N LYS A 246 1.82 -19.83 10.96
CA LYS A 246 0.50 -20.37 10.57
C LYS A 246 -0.63 -19.37 10.84
N ARG A 247 -0.62 -18.72 12.00
CA ARG A 247 -1.63 -17.70 12.35
C ARG A 247 -1.65 -16.54 11.37
N ARG A 248 -0.49 -16.13 10.82
CA ARG A 248 -0.37 -14.96 9.94
C ARG A 248 -0.54 -15.25 8.46
N LEU A 249 -0.12 -16.42 8.01
CA LEU A 249 -0.14 -16.79 6.59
C LEU A 249 -1.19 -17.85 6.24
N GLY A 250 -1.86 -18.40 7.25
CA GLY A 250 -2.86 -19.47 7.06
C GLY A 250 -2.27 -20.85 6.77
N ILE A 251 -0.98 -20.95 6.45
CA ILE A 251 -0.28 -22.18 6.08
C ILE A 251 0.91 -22.41 7.01
N CYS A 252 1.30 -23.69 7.16
CA CYS A 252 2.52 -24.03 7.90
C CYS A 252 3.78 -23.71 7.08
N PRO A 253 4.94 -23.45 7.73
CA PRO A 253 6.21 -23.21 7.01
C PRO A 253 6.57 -24.34 6.05
N THR A 254 6.20 -25.59 6.37
CA THR A 254 6.40 -26.78 5.52
C THR A 254 5.62 -26.71 4.23
N GLY A 255 4.43 -26.11 4.21
CA GLY A 255 3.57 -25.99 3.04
C GLY A 255 4.09 -25.05 1.96
N LEU A 256 4.97 -24.09 2.32
CA LEU A 256 5.64 -23.19 1.36
C LEU A 256 6.76 -23.85 0.55
N ARG A 257 7.22 -25.04 0.95
CA ARG A 257 8.32 -25.76 0.27
C ARG A 257 7.82 -26.73 -0.80
N THR A 258 6.52 -26.89 -0.94
CA THR A 258 5.89 -27.88 -1.85
C THR A 258 5.34 -27.25 -3.13
N GLU A 259 5.51 -25.95 -3.32
CA GLU A 259 5.24 -25.24 -4.58
C GLU A 259 6.58 -24.82 -5.24
#